data_ceaa364f3432acf46db573f0f69c4aa3
#
_entry.id   ceaa364f3432acf46db573f0f69c4aa3
#
_cell.length_a   1.000
_cell.length_b   1.000
_cell.length_c   1.000
_cell.angle_alpha   90.00
_cell.angle_beta   90.00
_cell.angle_gamma   90.00
#
_symmetry.space_group_name_H-M   'P 1'
#
loop_
_entity.id
_entity.type
_entity.pdbx_description
1 polymer ?
#
loop_
_entity_poly.entity_id
_entity_poly.type
_entity_poly.pdbx_seq_one_letter_code
_entity_poly.pdbx_strand_id
1 'polypeptide(L)'
;MDESMHALGFAQEKHAGQVRKGSGQPYIVHPLQMACYAVALGINDDHIVATILLHDVCEDTGFPVSALQFSKDVVRGVRYMTLSVHPGEEKSDAKKRYFKELLESRAALICKAIDRYMNLSSMLGALEEEAIVKNVKETDELLLPVLKEAKEKWPEYSNLLYILRTNIRSVNDAIAFMYHVELTNS
;
A
#
# COMPACT_ATOMS: atom_id res chain seq x y z
N MET A 1 7.57 -19.43 2.04
CA MET A 1 8.89 -18.72 2.06
C MET A 1 9.61 -18.72 0.71
N ASP A 2 9.29 -19.63 -0.19
CA ASP A 2 9.98 -19.67 -1.49
C ASP A 2 9.52 -18.55 -2.43
N GLU A 3 8.24 -18.20 -2.43
CA GLU A 3 7.70 -17.20 -3.34
C GLU A 3 8.08 -15.77 -2.91
N SER A 4 8.10 -15.47 -1.62
CA SER A 4 8.57 -14.17 -1.11
C SER A 4 10.07 -13.97 -1.35
N MET A 5 10.89 -14.99 -1.25
CA MET A 5 12.33 -14.90 -1.59
C MET A 5 12.55 -14.66 -3.08
N HIS A 6 11.78 -15.32 -3.94
CA HIS A 6 11.80 -15.06 -5.38
C HIS A 6 11.32 -13.64 -5.68
N ALA A 7 10.24 -13.18 -5.02
CA ALA A 7 9.72 -11.82 -5.14
C ALA A 7 10.74 -10.76 -4.74
N LEU A 8 11.51 -10.99 -3.67
CA LEU A 8 12.57 -10.09 -3.24
C LEU A 8 13.65 -9.94 -4.32
N GLY A 9 14.16 -11.05 -4.86
CA GLY A 9 15.16 -11.02 -5.93
C GLY A 9 14.65 -10.30 -7.17
N PHE A 10 13.40 -10.58 -7.58
CA PHE A 10 12.77 -9.94 -8.72
C PHE A 10 12.56 -8.43 -8.50
N ALA A 11 12.04 -8.02 -7.34
CA ALA A 11 11.85 -6.61 -7.01
C ALA A 11 13.19 -5.86 -6.95
N GLN A 12 14.25 -6.48 -6.39
CA GLN A 12 15.59 -5.91 -6.37
C GLN A 12 16.14 -5.66 -7.77
N GLU A 13 15.94 -6.61 -8.69
CA GLU A 13 16.32 -6.44 -10.10
C GLU A 13 15.54 -5.29 -10.76
N LYS A 14 14.22 -5.26 -10.60
CA LYS A 14 13.35 -4.28 -11.28
C LYS A 14 13.52 -2.86 -10.76
N HIS A 15 13.79 -2.69 -9.47
CA HIS A 15 14.06 -1.39 -8.85
C HIS A 15 15.55 -1.00 -8.87
N ALA A 16 16.41 -1.73 -9.61
CA ALA A 16 17.82 -1.42 -9.67
C ALA A 16 18.07 0.03 -10.15
N GLY A 17 18.84 0.79 -9.39
CA GLY A 17 19.13 2.20 -9.68
C GLY A 17 18.04 3.20 -9.28
N GLN A 18 16.85 2.75 -8.85
CA GLN A 18 15.83 3.64 -8.30
C GLN A 18 16.17 4.04 -6.86
N VAL A 19 15.84 5.28 -6.51
CA VAL A 19 16.03 5.83 -5.15
C VAL A 19 14.71 6.38 -4.61
N ARG A 20 14.53 6.26 -3.29
CA ARG A 20 13.36 6.79 -2.58
C ARG A 20 13.45 8.30 -2.46
N LYS A 21 12.36 9.01 -2.78
CA LYS A 21 12.24 10.46 -2.57
C LYS A 21 12.42 10.78 -1.08
N GLY A 22 13.14 11.87 -0.80
CA GLY A 22 13.42 12.34 0.56
C GLY A 22 14.66 11.70 1.18
N SER A 23 14.76 10.37 1.26
CA SER A 23 15.90 9.69 1.91
C SER A 23 17.08 9.42 0.98
N GLY A 24 16.87 9.36 -0.34
CA GLY A 24 17.89 8.96 -1.31
C GLY A 24 18.36 7.49 -1.21
N GLN A 25 17.74 6.69 -0.35
CA GLN A 25 18.06 5.27 -0.22
C GLN A 25 17.61 4.47 -1.45
N PRO A 26 18.27 3.33 -1.77
CA PRO A 26 17.77 2.40 -2.79
C PRO A 26 16.30 2.07 -2.57
N TYR A 27 15.50 2.10 -3.64
CA TYR A 27 14.04 1.95 -3.52
C TYR A 27 13.62 0.63 -2.85
N ILE A 28 14.35 -0.46 -3.10
CA ILE A 28 14.10 -1.78 -2.53
C ILE A 28 14.01 -1.80 -0.98
N VAL A 29 14.60 -0.80 -0.31
CA VAL A 29 14.54 -0.69 1.15
C VAL A 29 13.09 -0.51 1.63
N HIS A 30 12.24 0.18 0.85
CA HIS A 30 10.84 0.41 1.20
C HIS A 30 10.03 -0.88 1.25
N PRO A 31 9.89 -1.67 0.16
CA PRO A 31 9.13 -2.92 0.22
C PRO A 31 9.75 -3.92 1.20
N LEU A 32 11.06 -3.91 1.41
CA LEU A 32 11.71 -4.75 2.41
C LEU A 32 11.32 -4.36 3.85
N GLN A 33 11.30 -3.07 4.17
CA GLN A 33 10.81 -2.58 5.48
C GLN A 33 9.34 -2.93 5.70
N MET A 34 8.51 -2.80 4.65
CA MET A 34 7.10 -3.20 4.70
C MET A 34 6.95 -4.70 4.99
N ALA A 35 7.73 -5.55 4.33
CA ALA A 35 7.72 -7.00 4.55
C ALA A 35 8.17 -7.35 5.98
N CYS A 36 9.24 -6.72 6.49
CA CYS A 36 9.68 -6.89 7.88
C CYS A 36 8.59 -6.46 8.88
N TYR A 37 7.91 -5.34 8.62
CA TYR A 37 6.80 -4.87 9.46
C TYR A 37 5.62 -5.84 9.43
N ALA A 38 5.26 -6.37 8.26
CA ALA A 38 4.22 -7.37 8.11
C ALA A 38 4.51 -8.63 8.95
N VAL A 39 5.74 -9.16 8.86
CA VAL A 39 6.17 -10.31 9.66
C VAL A 39 6.15 -9.99 11.16
N ALA A 40 6.58 -8.80 11.57
CA ALA A 40 6.51 -8.36 12.97
C ALA A 40 5.07 -8.26 13.50
N LEU A 41 4.08 -8.00 12.62
CA LEU A 41 2.65 -8.05 12.93
C LEU A 41 2.07 -9.47 12.91
N GLY A 42 2.89 -10.50 12.72
CA GLY A 42 2.47 -11.90 12.71
C GLY A 42 1.95 -12.40 11.37
N ILE A 43 2.17 -11.67 10.27
CA ILE A 43 1.81 -12.13 8.92
C ILE A 43 2.83 -13.17 8.46
N ASN A 44 2.39 -14.43 8.38
CA ASN A 44 3.19 -15.57 7.93
C ASN A 44 2.73 -16.12 6.56
N ASP A 45 1.74 -15.47 5.92
CA ASP A 45 1.27 -15.83 4.58
C ASP A 45 2.27 -15.37 3.54
N ASP A 46 2.93 -16.33 2.88
CA ASP A 46 3.99 -16.08 1.90
C ASP A 46 3.50 -15.28 0.69
N HIS A 47 2.21 -15.45 0.28
CA HIS A 47 1.62 -14.69 -0.82
C HIS A 47 1.42 -13.22 -0.45
N ILE A 48 1.06 -12.93 0.81
CA ILE A 48 0.96 -11.54 1.28
C ILE A 48 2.33 -10.88 1.29
N VAL A 49 3.36 -11.56 1.82
CA VAL A 49 4.73 -11.04 1.86
C VAL A 49 5.28 -10.83 0.45
N ALA A 50 5.07 -11.79 -0.46
CA ALA A 50 5.46 -11.66 -1.86
C ALA A 50 4.75 -10.48 -2.56
N THR A 51 3.43 -10.30 -2.30
CA THR A 51 2.67 -9.15 -2.81
C THR A 51 3.25 -7.82 -2.32
N ILE A 52 3.63 -7.74 -1.04
CA ILE A 52 4.28 -6.56 -0.46
C ILE A 52 5.60 -6.25 -1.17
N LEU A 53 6.43 -7.25 -1.40
CA LEU A 53 7.72 -7.06 -2.07
C LEU A 53 7.59 -6.60 -3.54
N LEU A 54 6.48 -6.96 -4.20
CA LEU A 54 6.23 -6.66 -5.61
C LEU A 54 5.30 -5.46 -5.86
N HIS A 55 4.75 -4.85 -4.80
CA HIS A 55 3.59 -3.95 -4.91
C HIS A 55 3.75 -2.81 -5.90
N ASP A 56 4.94 -2.20 -5.98
CA ASP A 56 5.23 -1.08 -6.86
C ASP A 56 5.98 -1.47 -8.14
N VAL A 57 6.40 -2.74 -8.28
CA VAL A 57 7.19 -3.17 -9.46
C VAL A 57 6.48 -2.82 -10.76
N CYS A 58 5.19 -3.15 -10.88
CA CYS A 58 4.45 -2.92 -12.13
C CYS A 58 4.18 -1.44 -12.38
N GLU A 59 3.85 -0.68 -11.33
CA GLU A 59 3.52 0.74 -11.43
C GLU A 59 4.76 1.59 -11.72
N ASP A 60 5.86 1.35 -11.03
CA ASP A 60 7.07 2.16 -11.11
C ASP A 60 7.98 1.81 -12.28
N THR A 61 7.97 0.55 -12.73
CA THR A 61 8.90 0.10 -13.78
C THR A 61 8.23 -0.13 -15.13
N GLY A 62 6.90 -0.07 -15.18
CA GLY A 62 6.12 -0.37 -16.38
C GLY A 62 6.12 -1.88 -16.74
N PHE A 63 6.58 -2.75 -15.84
CA PHE A 63 6.53 -4.19 -16.07
C PHE A 63 5.07 -4.67 -16.06
N PRO A 64 4.59 -5.38 -17.10
CA PRO A 64 3.19 -5.73 -17.19
C PRO A 64 2.82 -6.81 -16.15
N VAL A 65 1.72 -6.59 -15.42
CA VAL A 65 1.19 -7.55 -14.43
C VAL A 65 0.99 -8.95 -15.03
N SER A 66 0.57 -9.02 -16.31
CA SER A 66 0.35 -10.28 -17.02
C SER A 66 1.62 -11.09 -17.30
N ALA A 67 2.79 -10.48 -17.18
CA ALA A 67 4.09 -11.15 -17.38
C ALA A 67 4.73 -11.60 -16.05
N LEU A 68 4.10 -11.34 -14.91
CA LEU A 68 4.57 -11.81 -13.61
C LEU A 68 4.48 -13.34 -13.53
N GLN A 69 5.60 -13.98 -13.22
CA GLN A 69 5.71 -15.43 -13.08
C GLN A 69 5.64 -15.84 -11.59
N PHE A 70 4.50 -15.55 -10.97
CA PHE A 70 4.19 -15.85 -9.57
C PHE A 70 2.84 -16.58 -9.47
N SER A 71 2.48 -17.05 -8.29
CA SER A 71 1.18 -17.68 -8.07
C SER A 71 0.03 -16.71 -8.41
N LYS A 72 -1.15 -17.29 -8.71
CA LYS A 72 -2.35 -16.50 -9.04
C LYS A 72 -2.72 -15.52 -7.92
N ASP A 73 -2.47 -15.89 -6.66
CA ASP A 73 -2.79 -15.06 -5.51
C ASP A 73 -1.88 -13.85 -5.41
N VAL A 74 -0.57 -14.01 -5.65
CA VAL A 74 0.40 -12.91 -5.71
C VAL A 74 0.12 -11.99 -6.89
N VAL A 75 -0.06 -12.54 -8.11
CA VAL A 75 -0.39 -11.76 -9.31
C VAL A 75 -1.69 -10.96 -9.11
N ARG A 76 -2.71 -11.58 -8.47
CA ARG A 76 -3.94 -10.90 -8.10
C ARG A 76 -3.69 -9.77 -7.09
N GLY A 77 -2.86 -10.01 -6.08
CA GLY A 77 -2.48 -8.99 -5.10
C GLY A 77 -1.83 -7.78 -5.77
N VAL A 78 -0.80 -8.01 -6.59
CA VAL A 78 -0.10 -6.94 -7.33
C VAL A 78 -1.03 -6.20 -8.28
N ARG A 79 -1.92 -6.93 -8.99
CA ARG A 79 -2.91 -6.30 -9.87
C ARG A 79 -3.78 -5.29 -9.15
N TYR A 80 -4.30 -5.62 -7.95
CA TYR A 80 -5.13 -4.71 -7.17
C TYR A 80 -4.32 -3.63 -6.45
N MET A 81 -3.00 -3.74 -6.37
CA MET A 81 -2.11 -2.66 -5.94
C MET A 81 -1.81 -1.65 -7.05
N THR A 82 -1.94 -2.04 -8.31
CA THR A 82 -1.63 -1.20 -9.48
C THR A 82 -2.85 -0.38 -9.89
N LEU A 83 -2.80 0.94 -9.76
CA LEU A 83 -3.87 1.84 -10.19
C LEU A 83 -4.00 1.83 -11.72
N SER A 84 -5.19 1.51 -12.22
CA SER A 84 -5.53 1.61 -13.64
C SER A 84 -6.61 2.66 -13.86
N VAL A 85 -6.49 3.46 -14.91
CA VAL A 85 -7.52 4.43 -15.36
C VAL A 85 -8.14 3.89 -16.64
N HIS A 86 -9.46 3.75 -16.65
CA HIS A 86 -10.18 3.25 -17.83
C HIS A 86 -10.39 4.36 -18.87
N PRO A 87 -10.57 4.04 -20.15
CA PRO A 87 -10.87 5.03 -21.16
C PRO A 87 -12.10 5.86 -20.80
N GLY A 88 -11.93 7.19 -20.73
CA GLY A 88 -13.01 8.14 -20.37
C GLY A 88 -13.30 8.25 -18.87
N GLU A 89 -12.54 7.57 -18.02
CA GLU A 89 -12.69 7.67 -16.57
C GLU A 89 -11.86 8.83 -16.01
N GLU A 90 -12.47 9.64 -15.15
CA GLU A 90 -11.74 10.67 -14.41
C GLU A 90 -10.81 10.04 -13.37
N LYS A 91 -9.62 10.62 -13.17
CA LYS A 91 -8.62 10.08 -12.23
C LYS A 91 -9.13 9.98 -10.79
N SER A 92 -10.01 10.90 -10.39
CA SER A 92 -10.67 10.88 -9.07
C SER A 92 -11.57 9.65 -8.90
N ASP A 93 -12.33 9.29 -9.94
CA ASP A 93 -13.24 8.15 -9.91
C ASP A 93 -12.48 6.83 -10.03
N ALA A 94 -11.42 6.79 -10.85
CA ALA A 94 -10.50 5.66 -10.88
C ALA A 94 -9.91 5.37 -9.50
N LYS A 95 -9.54 6.41 -8.73
CA LYS A 95 -9.06 6.24 -7.35
C LYS A 95 -10.11 5.69 -6.41
N LYS A 96 -11.33 6.22 -6.43
CA LYS A 96 -12.43 5.70 -5.59
C LYS A 96 -12.69 4.22 -5.90
N ARG A 97 -12.73 3.86 -7.18
CA ARG A 97 -12.86 2.47 -7.64
C ARG A 97 -11.69 1.63 -7.14
N TYR A 98 -10.44 2.08 -7.32
CA TYR A 98 -9.23 1.40 -6.88
C TYR A 98 -9.28 1.03 -5.38
N PHE A 99 -9.59 2.01 -4.50
CA PHE A 99 -9.66 1.73 -3.07
C PHE A 99 -10.76 0.71 -2.73
N LYS A 100 -11.91 0.77 -3.40
CA LYS A 100 -12.99 -0.19 -3.21
C LYS A 100 -12.60 -1.59 -3.70
N GLU A 101 -11.89 -1.68 -4.82
CA GLU A 101 -11.42 -2.95 -5.40
C GLU A 101 -10.34 -3.64 -4.56
N LEU A 102 -9.66 -2.94 -3.63
CA LEU A 102 -8.76 -3.58 -2.66
C LEU A 102 -9.47 -4.66 -1.83
N LEU A 103 -10.79 -4.54 -1.64
CA LEU A 103 -11.61 -5.57 -0.99
C LEU A 103 -11.70 -6.90 -1.78
N GLU A 104 -11.23 -6.94 -3.01
CA GLU A 104 -11.17 -8.18 -3.80
C GLU A 104 -9.91 -9.01 -3.54
N SER A 105 -8.92 -8.44 -2.80
CA SER A 105 -7.68 -9.15 -2.45
C SER A 105 -7.20 -8.75 -1.05
N ARG A 106 -7.26 -9.71 -0.11
CA ARG A 106 -6.72 -9.49 1.24
C ARG A 106 -5.24 -9.08 1.22
N ALA A 107 -4.45 -9.68 0.31
CA ALA A 107 -3.03 -9.36 0.16
C ALA A 107 -2.83 -7.91 -0.29
N ALA A 108 -3.61 -7.44 -1.28
CA ALA A 108 -3.55 -6.06 -1.74
C ALA A 108 -3.96 -5.07 -0.64
N LEU A 109 -5.06 -5.34 0.07
CA LEU A 109 -5.53 -4.44 1.11
C LEU A 109 -4.53 -4.34 2.28
N ILE A 110 -4.02 -5.46 2.77
CA ILE A 110 -3.02 -5.48 3.84
C ILE A 110 -1.74 -4.75 3.38
N CYS A 111 -1.29 -5.04 2.16
CA CYS A 111 -0.16 -4.34 1.55
C CYS A 111 -0.40 -2.84 1.49
N LYS A 112 -1.57 -2.39 0.99
CA LYS A 112 -1.91 -0.96 0.90
C LYS A 112 -2.00 -0.27 2.25
N ALA A 113 -2.49 -0.97 3.27
CA ALA A 113 -2.53 -0.44 4.62
C ALA A 113 -1.11 -0.22 5.18
N ILE A 114 -0.20 -1.18 5.00
CA ILE A 114 1.19 -1.06 5.44
C ILE A 114 1.91 0.04 4.65
N ASP A 115 1.76 0.06 3.33
CA ASP A 115 2.32 1.10 2.46
C ASP A 115 1.87 2.50 2.90
N ARG A 116 0.57 2.70 3.13
CA ARG A 116 0.04 3.98 3.57
C ARG A 116 0.60 4.40 4.93
N TYR A 117 0.67 3.48 5.89
CA TYR A 117 1.27 3.75 7.19
C TYR A 117 2.73 4.21 7.08
N MET A 118 3.53 3.49 6.31
CA MET A 118 4.93 3.81 6.09
C MET A 118 5.14 5.14 5.35
N ASN A 119 4.30 5.39 4.35
CA ASN A 119 4.34 6.65 3.59
C ASN A 119 3.94 7.84 4.45
N LEU A 120 2.84 7.76 5.21
CA LEU A 120 2.45 8.81 6.16
C LEU A 120 3.56 9.09 7.17
N SER A 121 4.19 8.05 7.72
CA SER A 121 5.25 8.17 8.73
C SER A 121 6.55 8.81 8.20
N SER A 122 6.75 8.86 6.87
CA SER A 122 8.00 9.32 6.26
C SER A 122 7.84 10.51 5.30
N MET A 123 6.61 11.01 5.09
CA MET A 123 6.40 12.05 4.08
C MET A 123 6.72 13.48 4.56
N LEU A 124 6.76 13.70 5.87
CA LEU A 124 7.13 15.02 6.42
C LEU A 124 8.58 15.36 6.07
N GLY A 125 8.78 16.51 5.46
CA GLY A 125 10.08 16.93 4.95
C GLY A 125 10.54 16.26 3.64
N ALA A 126 9.76 15.29 3.11
CA ALA A 126 10.04 14.61 1.84
C ALA A 126 9.10 15.04 0.71
N LEU A 127 7.91 15.56 1.05
CA LEU A 127 6.89 15.98 0.09
C LEU A 127 6.50 17.44 0.33
N GLU A 128 6.02 18.08 -0.74
CA GLU A 128 5.40 19.40 -0.69
C GLU A 128 4.05 19.34 0.05
N GLU A 129 3.65 20.46 0.67
CA GLU A 129 2.44 20.57 1.50
C GLU A 129 1.18 20.08 0.76
N GLU A 130 1.00 20.48 -0.50
CA GLU A 130 -0.16 20.07 -1.30
C GLU A 130 -0.25 18.53 -1.43
N ALA A 131 0.89 17.86 -1.62
CA ALA A 131 0.95 16.41 -1.70
C ALA A 131 0.66 15.75 -0.34
N ILE A 132 1.12 16.36 0.76
CA ILE A 132 0.84 15.90 2.13
C ILE A 132 -0.67 15.98 2.39
N VAL A 133 -1.29 17.15 2.18
CA VAL A 133 -2.72 17.38 2.38
C VAL A 133 -3.57 16.41 1.56
N LYS A 134 -3.20 16.20 0.29
CA LYS A 134 -3.88 15.22 -0.57
C LYS A 134 -3.79 13.79 -0.04
N ASN A 135 -2.62 13.36 0.43
CA ASN A 135 -2.45 12.01 1.00
C ASN A 135 -3.28 11.83 2.28
N VAL A 136 -3.34 12.85 3.13
CA VAL A 136 -4.13 12.86 4.36
C VAL A 136 -5.62 12.71 4.06
N LYS A 137 -6.16 13.52 3.14
CA LYS A 137 -7.58 13.43 2.71
C LYS A 137 -7.90 12.09 2.07
N GLU A 138 -7.06 11.62 1.16
CA GLU A 138 -7.24 10.32 0.51
C GLU A 138 -7.24 9.15 1.52
N THR A 139 -6.41 9.25 2.56
CA THR A 139 -6.37 8.25 3.64
C THR A 139 -7.69 8.25 4.42
N ASP A 140 -8.16 9.42 4.84
CA ASP A 140 -9.40 9.56 5.61
C ASP A 140 -10.64 9.15 4.80
N GLU A 141 -10.76 9.67 3.58
CA GLU A 141 -11.96 9.52 2.75
C GLU A 141 -12.07 8.14 2.06
N LEU A 142 -10.94 7.53 1.67
CA LEU A 142 -10.95 6.33 0.84
C LEU A 142 -10.42 5.09 1.55
N LEU A 143 -9.28 5.15 2.25
CA LEU A 143 -8.67 3.95 2.82
C LEU A 143 -9.29 3.54 4.17
N LEU A 144 -9.46 4.47 5.11
CA LEU A 144 -9.97 4.14 6.45
C LEU A 144 -11.36 3.50 6.45
N PRO A 145 -12.33 3.93 5.59
CA PRO A 145 -13.61 3.25 5.43
C PRO A 145 -13.47 1.82 4.90
N VAL A 146 -12.63 1.60 3.90
CA VAL A 146 -12.37 0.27 3.30
C VAL A 146 -11.74 -0.68 4.32
N LEU A 147 -10.80 -0.21 5.15
CA LEU A 147 -10.23 -1.01 6.23
C LEU A 147 -11.26 -1.39 7.31
N LYS A 148 -12.26 -0.53 7.54
CA LYS A 148 -13.38 -0.84 8.45
C LYS A 148 -14.25 -1.95 7.88
N GLU A 149 -14.63 -1.88 6.60
CA GLU A 149 -15.43 -2.89 5.91
C GLU A 149 -14.69 -4.24 5.82
N ALA A 150 -13.40 -4.23 5.57
CA ALA A 150 -12.58 -5.42 5.45
C ALA A 150 -12.56 -6.30 6.70
N LYS A 151 -12.73 -5.73 7.89
CA LYS A 151 -12.81 -6.49 9.15
C LYS A 151 -14.00 -7.44 9.19
N GLU A 152 -15.09 -7.08 8.53
CA GLU A 152 -16.29 -7.91 8.42
C GLU A 152 -16.11 -8.98 7.32
N LYS A 153 -15.43 -8.61 6.23
CA LYS A 153 -15.16 -9.51 5.10
C LYS A 153 -14.13 -10.60 5.45
N TRP A 154 -13.12 -10.28 6.27
CA TRP A 154 -12.03 -11.19 6.67
C TRP A 154 -11.86 -11.21 8.20
N PRO A 155 -12.74 -11.91 8.94
CA PRO A 155 -12.70 -11.96 10.41
C PRO A 155 -11.39 -12.48 10.98
N GLU A 156 -10.71 -13.39 10.26
CA GLU A 156 -9.40 -13.95 10.62
C GLU A 156 -8.28 -12.89 10.66
N TYR A 157 -8.43 -11.79 9.93
CA TYR A 157 -7.51 -10.64 9.92
C TYR A 157 -8.03 -9.45 10.73
N SER A 158 -9.16 -9.59 11.44
CA SER A 158 -9.83 -8.46 12.12
C SER A 158 -8.91 -7.72 13.10
N ASN A 159 -8.11 -8.46 13.89
CA ASN A 159 -7.16 -7.85 14.83
C ASN A 159 -6.03 -7.10 14.11
N LEU A 160 -5.47 -7.69 13.05
CA LEU A 160 -4.45 -7.06 12.23
C LEU A 160 -4.98 -5.78 11.58
N LEU A 161 -6.15 -5.85 10.96
CA LEU A 161 -6.80 -4.71 10.31
C LEU A 161 -7.16 -3.61 11.31
N TYR A 162 -7.54 -3.98 12.53
CA TYR A 162 -7.76 -3.01 13.62
C TYR A 162 -6.47 -2.28 13.97
N ILE A 163 -5.35 -3.01 14.17
CA ILE A 163 -4.04 -2.42 14.49
C ILE A 163 -3.60 -1.47 13.37
N LEU A 164 -3.61 -1.95 12.12
CA LEU A 164 -3.21 -1.14 10.97
C LEU A 164 -4.07 0.12 10.84
N ARG A 165 -5.41 -0.02 10.93
CA ARG A 165 -6.32 1.11 10.84
C ARG A 165 -6.07 2.13 11.97
N THR A 166 -5.83 1.66 13.19
CA THR A 166 -5.56 2.53 14.34
C THR A 166 -4.24 3.28 14.17
N ASN A 167 -3.19 2.59 13.74
CA ASN A 167 -1.88 3.21 13.49
C ASN A 167 -1.96 4.25 12.36
N ILE A 168 -2.61 3.91 11.24
CA ILE A 168 -2.80 4.83 10.11
C ILE A 168 -3.59 6.06 10.57
N ARG A 169 -4.69 5.87 11.29
CA ARG A 169 -5.51 6.97 11.80
C ARG A 169 -4.70 7.89 12.71
N SER A 170 -3.98 7.33 13.68
CA SER A 170 -3.20 8.12 14.62
C SER A 170 -2.17 9.03 13.94
N VAL A 171 -1.46 8.51 12.94
CA VAL A 171 -0.49 9.30 12.17
C VAL A 171 -1.20 10.31 11.26
N ASN A 172 -2.28 9.90 10.60
CA ASN A 172 -3.06 10.77 9.71
C ASN A 172 -3.65 11.96 10.45
N ASP A 173 -4.25 11.73 11.63
CA ASP A 173 -4.86 12.78 12.47
C ASP A 173 -3.78 13.77 12.98
N ALA A 174 -2.60 13.27 13.36
CA ALA A 174 -1.49 14.12 13.76
C ALA A 174 -1.01 15.02 12.62
N ILE A 175 -0.89 14.49 11.40
CA ILE A 175 -0.50 15.27 10.22
C ILE A 175 -1.62 16.24 9.84
N ALA A 176 -2.88 15.81 9.87
CA ALA A 176 -4.04 16.67 9.60
C ALA A 176 -4.06 17.88 10.53
N PHE A 177 -3.79 17.67 11.82
CA PHE A 177 -3.69 18.75 12.80
C PHE A 177 -2.56 19.75 12.46
N MET A 178 -1.37 19.24 12.10
CA MET A 178 -0.22 20.10 11.73
C MET A 178 -0.47 20.95 10.49
N TYR A 179 -1.23 20.43 9.53
CA TYR A 179 -1.50 21.10 8.24
C TYR A 179 -2.92 21.71 8.16
N HIS A 180 -3.64 21.78 9.28
CA HIS A 180 -4.99 22.35 9.37
C HIS A 180 -5.99 21.71 8.37
N VAL A 181 -5.88 20.39 8.18
CA VAL A 181 -6.77 19.62 7.30
C VAL A 181 -8.00 19.17 8.07
N GLU A 182 -9.19 19.55 7.61
CA GLU A 182 -10.45 19.00 8.13
C GLU A 182 -10.64 17.56 7.63
N LEU A 183 -10.92 16.64 8.58
CA LEU A 183 -11.21 15.24 8.31
C LEU A 183 -12.71 14.97 8.42
N THR A 184 -13.21 14.08 7.56
CA THR A 184 -14.64 13.77 7.46
C THR A 184 -15.06 12.52 8.22
N ASN A 185 -14.11 11.62 8.53
CA ASN A 185 -14.34 10.32 9.15
C ASN A 185 -13.59 10.15 10.50
N SER A 186 -13.30 11.24 11.17
CA SER A 186 -12.65 11.25 12.48
C SER A 186 -13.57 10.76 13.61
#